data_3533228bf33a7d89c89ca1e6b756a09e
#
_entry.id   3533228bf33a7d89c89ca1e6b756a09e
#
_cell.length_a   1.000
_cell.length_b   1.000
_cell.length_c   1.000
_cell.angle_alpha   90.00
_cell.angle_beta   90.00
_cell.angle_gamma   90.00
#
_symmetry.space_group_name_H-M   'P 1'
#
loop_
_entity.id
_entity.type
_entity.pdbx_description
1 polymer ?
#
loop_
_entity_poly.entity_id
_entity_poly.type
_entity_poly.pdbx_seq_one_letter_code
_entity_poly.pdbx_strand_id
1 'polypeptide(L)'
;GFPQDPNFKIASGGKGIADDGSVFLKLDEYQWRIGVHQDDNNHGILYIGFEVDNVSKLEEAKQHLINHKVDVLDGSDEDARSRGVGGLIKFSDPSGNPVEIYYEPTLDYKFSSPVAGQTFVASNLGLGHLMILTASREQTFDFYTKILGFKLTDYISFDGGDGAWFMRCNPRHHSMALSKFGEANGMHHIMFQVDSIDSVGRALDRINAAGIKISSTLGKHINDLTTSVYIKGPNGWDVEIGAETVNIHDDDKWIPKQFVEGDIWGHHGIMDSVAEVSADLAAKDNDGKN
;
A
#
# COMPACT_ATOMS: atom_id res chain seq x y z
N GLY A 1 -27.03 -10.34 2.99
CA GLY A 1 -25.90 -10.29 3.90
C GLY A 1 -25.08 -11.55 3.74
N PHE A 2 -23.82 -11.42 3.39
CA PHE A 2 -22.92 -12.57 3.36
C PHE A 2 -22.82 -13.15 4.77
N PRO A 3 -22.83 -14.49 4.94
CA PRO A 3 -22.54 -15.06 6.23
C PRO A 3 -21.12 -14.62 6.61
N GLN A 4 -21.01 -13.82 7.68
CA GLN A 4 -19.72 -13.56 8.28
C GLN A 4 -19.07 -14.91 8.59
N ASP A 5 -17.80 -15.07 8.26
CA ASP A 5 -17.07 -16.25 8.71
C ASP A 5 -17.22 -16.31 10.23
N PRO A 6 -17.83 -17.38 10.79
CA PRO A 6 -18.06 -17.48 12.23
C PRO A 6 -16.75 -17.50 13.04
N ASN A 7 -15.61 -17.71 12.36
CA ASN A 7 -14.28 -17.73 12.95
C ASN A 7 -13.65 -16.33 12.93
N PHE A 8 -14.20 -15.37 12.18
CA PHE A 8 -13.66 -14.02 12.06
C PHE A 8 -14.16 -13.16 13.21
N LYS A 9 -13.31 -12.91 14.19
CA LYS A 9 -13.61 -12.05 15.35
C LYS A 9 -12.87 -10.72 15.20
N ILE A 10 -13.62 -9.66 14.86
CA ILE A 10 -13.08 -8.29 14.94
C ILE A 10 -13.19 -7.82 16.38
N ALA A 11 -12.04 -7.58 17.01
CA ALA A 11 -12.01 -6.94 18.31
C ALA A 11 -12.41 -5.45 18.16
N SER A 12 -13.08 -4.89 19.15
CA SER A 12 -13.33 -3.45 19.23
C SER A 12 -12.00 -2.69 19.12
N GLY A 13 -11.97 -1.62 18.34
CA GLY A 13 -10.73 -0.88 18.06
C GLY A 13 -10.03 -1.27 16.76
N GLY A 14 -10.69 -1.99 15.84
CA GLY A 14 -10.22 -2.25 14.49
C GLY A 14 -9.19 -3.36 14.39
N LYS A 15 -9.15 -4.27 15.36
CA LYS A 15 -8.26 -5.43 15.37
C LYS A 15 -9.09 -6.72 15.30
N GLY A 16 -8.92 -7.48 14.24
CA GLY A 16 -9.48 -8.83 14.09
C GLY A 16 -8.36 -9.87 14.16
N ILE A 17 -8.64 -11.02 14.73
CA ILE A 17 -7.74 -12.18 14.76
C ILE A 17 -8.56 -13.39 14.32
N ALA A 18 -8.12 -14.04 13.23
CA ALA A 18 -8.70 -15.28 12.76
C ALA A 18 -8.13 -16.52 13.49
N ASP A 19 -8.78 -17.69 13.32
CA ASP A 19 -8.36 -18.92 14.00
C ASP A 19 -6.99 -19.43 13.56
N ASP A 20 -6.54 -19.07 12.34
CA ASP A 20 -5.20 -19.35 11.82
C ASP A 20 -4.11 -18.36 12.34
N GLY A 21 -4.51 -17.42 13.21
CA GLY A 21 -3.61 -16.39 13.76
C GLY A 21 -3.46 -15.15 12.89
N SER A 22 -4.07 -15.11 11.71
CA SER A 22 -4.09 -13.90 10.87
C SER A 22 -4.71 -12.71 11.60
N VAL A 23 -4.12 -11.53 11.43
CA VAL A 23 -4.57 -10.28 12.07
C VAL A 23 -5.08 -9.32 11.01
N PHE A 24 -6.29 -8.81 11.19
CA PHE A 24 -6.93 -7.88 10.27
C PHE A 24 -7.08 -6.50 10.92
N LEU A 25 -6.56 -5.47 10.25
CA LEU A 25 -6.51 -4.10 10.77
C LEU A 25 -7.53 -3.23 10.04
N LYS A 26 -8.33 -2.51 10.81
CA LYS A 26 -9.38 -1.60 10.34
C LYS A 26 -8.89 -0.15 10.44
N LEU A 27 -9.17 0.66 9.42
CA LEU A 27 -8.83 2.09 9.37
C LEU A 27 -10.05 3.01 9.23
N ASP A 28 -11.14 2.51 8.63
CA ASP A 28 -12.33 3.25 8.24
C ASP A 28 -13.62 2.42 8.40
N GLU A 29 -14.61 2.59 7.53
CA GLU A 29 -15.85 1.83 7.50
C GLU A 29 -15.72 0.43 6.88
N TYR A 30 -14.64 0.12 6.18
CA TYR A 30 -14.37 -1.23 5.68
C TYR A 30 -14.11 -2.18 6.84
N GLN A 31 -14.57 -3.42 6.73
CA GLN A 31 -14.38 -4.42 7.77
C GLN A 31 -12.90 -4.54 8.15
N TRP A 32 -12.01 -4.49 7.16
CA TRP A 32 -10.56 -4.38 7.33
C TRP A 32 -9.91 -3.81 6.06
N ARG A 33 -8.70 -3.32 6.19
CA ARG A 33 -7.87 -2.81 5.08
C ARG A 33 -6.56 -3.56 4.92
N ILE A 34 -6.09 -4.21 5.98
CA ILE A 34 -4.80 -4.89 5.98
C ILE A 34 -4.97 -6.24 6.64
N GLY A 35 -4.60 -7.29 5.92
CA GLY A 35 -4.43 -8.62 6.46
C GLY A 35 -2.95 -8.90 6.72
N VAL A 36 -2.60 -9.29 7.95
CA VAL A 36 -1.28 -9.76 8.32
C VAL A 36 -1.39 -11.25 8.57
N HIS A 37 -0.78 -12.04 7.71
CA HIS A 37 -0.83 -13.49 7.74
C HIS A 37 0.50 -14.07 8.22
N GLN A 38 0.43 -15.14 9.03
CA GLN A 38 1.61 -15.90 9.37
C GLN A 38 1.96 -16.83 8.21
N ASP A 39 3.13 -16.67 7.63
CA ASP A 39 3.66 -17.54 6.58
C ASP A 39 5.15 -17.74 6.81
N ASP A 40 5.59 -18.99 6.98
CA ASP A 40 6.99 -19.32 7.26
C ASP A 40 7.87 -19.27 5.99
N ASN A 41 7.24 -19.25 4.80
CA ASN A 41 7.92 -19.32 3.50
C ASN A 41 7.83 -17.99 2.72
N ASN A 42 6.94 -17.08 3.11
CA ASN A 42 6.74 -15.81 2.42
C ASN A 42 6.75 -14.65 3.42
N HIS A 43 7.60 -13.67 3.15
CA HIS A 43 7.77 -12.48 4.00
C HIS A 43 7.40 -11.18 3.25
N GLY A 44 6.67 -11.29 2.14
CA GLY A 44 6.34 -10.20 1.23
C GLY A 44 4.85 -9.88 1.17
N ILE A 45 4.46 -9.28 0.06
CA ILE A 45 3.08 -8.97 -0.28
C ILE A 45 2.38 -10.26 -0.70
N LEU A 46 1.29 -10.61 -0.02
CA LEU A 46 0.45 -11.73 -0.41
C LEU A 46 -0.60 -11.32 -1.45
N TYR A 47 -1.06 -10.09 -1.40
CA TYR A 47 -1.97 -9.49 -2.39
C TYR A 47 -2.07 -7.97 -2.21
N ILE A 48 -2.32 -7.28 -3.33
CA ILE A 48 -2.69 -5.87 -3.39
C ILE A 48 -4.09 -5.81 -3.98
N GLY A 49 -5.07 -5.31 -3.23
CA GLY A 49 -6.47 -5.27 -3.66
C GLY A 49 -6.90 -3.90 -4.18
N PHE A 50 -7.55 -3.89 -5.35
CA PHE A 50 -8.21 -2.70 -5.91
C PHE A 50 -9.71 -2.95 -6.06
N GLU A 51 -10.51 -1.96 -5.68
CA GLU A 51 -11.96 -2.02 -5.73
C GLU A 51 -12.52 -1.52 -7.06
N VAL A 52 -13.55 -2.21 -7.53
CA VAL A 52 -14.42 -1.74 -8.62
C VAL A 52 -15.87 -1.68 -8.14
N ASP A 53 -16.70 -0.87 -8.81
CA ASP A 53 -18.04 -0.53 -8.33
C ASP A 53 -18.98 -1.73 -8.14
N ASN A 54 -18.87 -2.74 -9.01
CA ASN A 54 -19.82 -3.88 -9.02
C ASN A 54 -19.29 -5.04 -9.87
N VAL A 55 -20.06 -6.14 -9.89
CA VAL A 55 -19.74 -7.35 -10.66
C VAL A 55 -19.56 -7.10 -12.16
N SER A 56 -20.35 -6.19 -12.76
CA SER A 56 -20.18 -5.85 -14.19
C SER A 56 -18.83 -5.21 -14.46
N LYS A 57 -18.37 -4.34 -13.56
CA LYS A 57 -17.03 -3.71 -13.66
C LYS A 57 -15.91 -4.70 -13.41
N LEU A 58 -16.12 -5.69 -12.56
CA LEU A 58 -15.17 -6.78 -12.37
C LEU A 58 -15.00 -7.60 -13.66
N GLU A 59 -16.12 -7.94 -14.33
CA GLU A 59 -16.08 -8.70 -15.58
C GLU A 59 -15.47 -7.89 -16.71
N GLU A 60 -15.77 -6.58 -16.81
CA GLU A 60 -15.11 -5.66 -17.75
C GLU A 60 -13.59 -5.63 -17.53
N ALA A 61 -13.15 -5.52 -16.27
CA ALA A 61 -11.73 -5.51 -15.91
C ALA A 61 -11.07 -6.85 -16.27
N LYS A 62 -11.71 -7.98 -15.97
CA LYS A 62 -11.24 -9.31 -16.33
C LYS A 62 -11.03 -9.45 -17.82
N GLN A 63 -12.05 -9.10 -18.61
CA GLN A 63 -11.97 -9.20 -20.07
C GLN A 63 -10.91 -8.27 -20.65
N HIS A 64 -10.77 -7.07 -20.07
CA HIS A 64 -9.72 -6.12 -20.46
C HIS A 64 -8.31 -6.68 -20.22
N LEU A 65 -8.06 -7.27 -19.06
CA LEU A 65 -6.79 -7.91 -18.72
C LEU A 65 -6.46 -9.08 -19.67
N ILE A 66 -7.45 -9.96 -19.92
CA ILE A 66 -7.31 -11.08 -20.86
C ILE A 66 -6.95 -10.57 -22.27
N ASN A 67 -7.60 -9.51 -22.76
CA ASN A 67 -7.30 -8.91 -24.05
C ASN A 67 -5.87 -8.36 -24.14
N HIS A 68 -5.29 -7.98 -22.98
CA HIS A 68 -3.89 -7.57 -22.85
C HIS A 68 -2.94 -8.72 -22.50
N LYS A 69 -3.41 -9.98 -22.61
CA LYS A 69 -2.62 -11.21 -22.38
C LYS A 69 -2.09 -11.35 -20.96
N VAL A 70 -2.84 -10.83 -19.99
CA VAL A 70 -2.60 -11.08 -18.58
C VAL A 70 -3.28 -12.38 -18.20
N ASP A 71 -2.57 -13.26 -17.51
CA ASP A 71 -3.14 -14.49 -16.95
C ASP A 71 -4.02 -14.13 -15.75
N VAL A 72 -5.34 -14.30 -15.89
CA VAL A 72 -6.32 -13.93 -14.87
C VAL A 72 -7.02 -15.18 -14.36
N LEU A 73 -7.09 -15.31 -13.05
CA LEU A 73 -7.84 -16.36 -12.35
C LEU A 73 -9.05 -15.77 -11.65
N ASP A 74 -10.17 -16.47 -11.73
CA ASP A 74 -11.32 -16.14 -10.87
C ASP A 74 -10.99 -16.51 -9.43
N GLY A 75 -11.34 -15.64 -8.50
CA GLY A 75 -11.32 -15.98 -7.08
C GLY A 75 -12.41 -17.01 -6.75
N SER A 76 -12.09 -17.95 -5.89
CA SER A 76 -13.07 -18.91 -5.36
C SER A 76 -14.04 -18.25 -4.37
N ASP A 77 -15.13 -18.95 -4.04
CA ASP A 77 -16.04 -18.52 -2.97
C ASP A 77 -15.32 -18.40 -1.62
N GLU A 78 -14.28 -19.19 -1.40
CA GLU A 78 -13.43 -19.12 -0.19
C GLU A 78 -12.56 -17.87 -0.21
N ASP A 79 -11.92 -17.54 -1.35
CA ASP A 79 -11.20 -16.28 -1.52
C ASP A 79 -12.12 -15.09 -1.20
N ALA A 80 -13.31 -15.04 -1.80
CA ALA A 80 -14.27 -13.97 -1.58
C ALA A 80 -14.70 -13.85 -0.12
N ARG A 81 -14.97 -14.98 0.54
CA ARG A 81 -15.31 -15.01 1.98
C ARG A 81 -14.14 -14.53 2.84
N SER A 82 -12.92 -15.01 2.58
CA SER A 82 -11.73 -14.64 3.36
C SER A 82 -11.35 -13.16 3.18
N ARG A 83 -11.65 -12.58 2.03
CA ARG A 83 -11.47 -11.14 1.77
C ARG A 83 -12.64 -10.30 2.26
N GLY A 84 -13.81 -10.90 2.52
CA GLY A 84 -15.04 -10.19 2.88
C GLY A 84 -15.59 -9.35 1.74
N VAL A 85 -15.56 -9.88 0.51
CA VAL A 85 -15.98 -9.18 -0.72
C VAL A 85 -17.03 -9.97 -1.49
N GLY A 86 -17.74 -9.32 -2.43
CA GLY A 86 -18.73 -9.96 -3.28
C GLY A 86 -18.13 -10.95 -4.29
N GLY A 87 -16.90 -10.70 -4.72
CA GLY A 87 -16.10 -11.54 -5.60
C GLY A 87 -14.83 -10.83 -6.03
N LEU A 88 -13.91 -11.57 -6.63
CA LEU A 88 -12.62 -11.03 -7.05
C LEU A 88 -12.02 -11.82 -8.21
N ILE A 89 -11.07 -11.19 -8.87
CA ILE A 89 -10.13 -11.82 -9.81
C ILE A 89 -8.70 -11.64 -9.31
N LYS A 90 -7.82 -12.56 -9.68
CA LYS A 90 -6.41 -12.60 -9.25
C LYS A 90 -5.48 -12.65 -10.46
N PHE A 91 -4.40 -11.90 -10.41
CA PHE A 91 -3.33 -11.91 -11.40
C PHE A 91 -2.02 -11.43 -10.76
N SER A 92 -0.93 -11.40 -11.53
CA SER A 92 0.34 -10.81 -11.07
C SER A 92 0.71 -9.61 -11.93
N ASP A 93 1.33 -8.61 -11.31
CA ASP A 93 1.97 -7.53 -12.05
C ASP A 93 3.32 -7.99 -12.65
N PRO A 94 3.96 -7.18 -13.52
CA PRO A 94 5.25 -7.55 -14.13
C PRO A 94 6.42 -7.73 -13.15
N SER A 95 6.29 -7.23 -11.93
CA SER A 95 7.26 -7.45 -10.84
C SER A 95 7.00 -8.74 -10.06
N GLY A 96 5.92 -9.46 -10.39
CA GLY A 96 5.51 -10.68 -9.70
C GLY A 96 4.66 -10.44 -8.45
N ASN A 97 4.26 -9.21 -8.16
CA ASN A 97 3.37 -8.97 -7.01
C ASN A 97 1.97 -9.50 -7.31
N PRO A 98 1.35 -10.28 -6.40
CA PRO A 98 -0.03 -10.72 -6.54
C PRO A 98 -0.99 -9.52 -6.42
N VAL A 99 -1.90 -9.40 -7.39
CA VAL A 99 -2.89 -8.31 -7.47
C VAL A 99 -4.29 -8.92 -7.52
N GLU A 100 -5.21 -8.31 -6.80
CA GLU A 100 -6.63 -8.67 -6.78
C GLU A 100 -7.47 -7.46 -7.20
N ILE A 101 -8.48 -7.67 -8.04
CA ILE A 101 -9.55 -6.69 -8.27
C ILE A 101 -10.81 -7.29 -7.70
N TYR A 102 -11.54 -6.53 -6.87
CA TYR A 102 -12.72 -7.01 -6.15
C TYR A 102 -13.87 -6.01 -6.18
N TYR A 103 -15.08 -6.46 -5.85
CA TYR A 103 -16.28 -5.63 -5.71
C TYR A 103 -17.04 -5.96 -4.42
N GLU A 104 -17.91 -5.05 -3.99
CA GLU A 104 -18.77 -5.18 -2.80
C GLU A 104 -18.00 -5.61 -1.53
N PRO A 105 -17.05 -4.81 -1.06
CA PRO A 105 -16.40 -5.08 0.21
C PRO A 105 -17.42 -5.03 1.36
N THR A 106 -17.22 -5.88 2.36
CA THR A 106 -18.01 -5.81 3.57
C THR A 106 -17.73 -4.52 4.33
N LEU A 107 -18.78 -3.70 4.47
CA LEU A 107 -18.74 -2.49 5.27
C LEU A 107 -19.26 -2.77 6.68
N ASP A 108 -18.67 -2.07 7.63
CA ASP A 108 -19.03 -2.12 9.04
C ASP A 108 -19.12 -0.68 9.58
N TYR A 109 -19.29 -0.48 10.88
CA TYR A 109 -19.25 0.85 11.45
C TYR A 109 -17.89 1.50 11.29
N LYS A 110 -17.87 2.84 11.17
CA LYS A 110 -16.66 3.63 11.02
C LYS A 110 -15.69 3.36 12.17
N PHE A 111 -14.43 3.17 11.83
CA PHE A 111 -13.37 2.99 12.81
C PHE A 111 -13.31 4.16 13.79
N SER A 112 -13.23 3.83 15.06
CA SER A 112 -12.95 4.79 16.13
C SER A 112 -11.69 4.32 16.85
N SER A 113 -10.64 5.13 16.81
CA SER A 113 -9.39 4.79 17.46
C SER A 113 -9.58 4.67 18.98
N PRO A 114 -9.07 3.60 19.64
CA PRO A 114 -8.99 3.53 21.08
C PRO A 114 -7.98 4.55 21.66
N VAL A 115 -7.14 5.12 20.80
CA VAL A 115 -6.20 6.19 21.15
C VAL A 115 -6.87 7.53 20.85
N ALA A 116 -7.15 8.30 21.88
CA ALA A 116 -7.84 9.58 21.77
C ALA A 116 -7.17 10.53 20.77
N GLY A 117 -7.97 11.15 19.92
CA GLY A 117 -7.55 12.17 18.97
C GLY A 117 -6.71 11.64 17.81
N GLN A 118 -6.88 10.39 17.41
CA GLN A 118 -6.24 9.84 16.20
C GLN A 118 -7.30 9.31 15.24
N THR A 119 -7.26 9.76 14.01
CA THR A 119 -8.16 9.34 12.93
C THR A 119 -7.34 9.11 11.65
N PHE A 120 -7.70 8.08 10.88
CA PHE A 120 -7.09 7.83 9.58
C PHE A 120 -7.87 8.53 8.46
N VAL A 121 -7.16 8.98 7.45
CA VAL A 121 -7.70 9.50 6.20
C VAL A 121 -7.66 8.36 5.17
N ALA A 122 -8.76 7.64 5.06
CA ALA A 122 -8.91 6.44 4.22
C ALA A 122 -10.21 6.50 3.40
N SER A 123 -11.18 5.63 3.60
CA SER A 123 -12.46 5.57 2.85
C SER A 123 -12.22 5.48 1.33
N ASN A 124 -12.79 6.39 0.55
CA ASN A 124 -12.64 6.47 -0.91
C ASN A 124 -11.22 6.83 -1.40
N LEU A 125 -10.33 7.20 -0.50
CA LEU A 125 -8.91 7.42 -0.81
C LEU A 125 -8.05 6.16 -0.63
N GLY A 126 -8.66 5.03 -0.24
CA GLY A 126 -7.94 3.80 0.05
C GLY A 126 -7.17 3.85 1.37
N LEU A 127 -6.40 2.80 1.66
CA LEU A 127 -5.68 2.67 2.95
C LEU A 127 -4.57 3.72 3.15
N GLY A 128 -3.99 4.21 2.08
CA GLY A 128 -2.81 5.05 2.02
C GLY A 128 -2.09 4.79 0.70
N HIS A 129 -0.78 4.52 0.73
CA HIS A 129 -0.04 4.12 -0.46
C HIS A 129 0.99 3.02 -0.17
N LEU A 130 1.48 2.41 -1.25
CA LEU A 130 2.57 1.45 -1.24
C LEU A 130 3.76 2.00 -2.03
N MET A 131 4.96 1.83 -1.52
CA MET A 131 6.20 2.01 -2.26
C MET A 131 6.82 0.64 -2.53
N ILE A 132 7.00 0.32 -3.80
CA ILE A 132 7.54 -0.94 -4.27
C ILE A 132 8.91 -0.70 -4.92
N LEU A 133 9.91 -1.46 -4.49
CA LEU A 133 11.17 -1.60 -5.19
C LEU A 133 11.00 -2.65 -6.29
N THR A 134 11.49 -2.37 -7.49
CA THR A 134 11.40 -3.33 -8.60
C THR A 134 12.47 -3.09 -9.65
N ALA A 135 13.14 -4.15 -10.05
CA ALA A 135 14.07 -4.15 -11.18
C ALA A 135 13.33 -3.89 -12.52
N SER A 136 12.05 -4.24 -12.59
CA SER A 136 11.18 -4.10 -13.78
C SER A 136 10.33 -2.83 -13.74
N ARG A 137 10.84 -1.72 -13.19
CA ARG A 137 10.07 -0.49 -12.95
C ARG A 137 9.31 0.00 -14.18
N GLU A 138 9.95 0.05 -15.34
CA GLU A 138 9.34 0.57 -16.58
C GLU A 138 8.16 -0.31 -17.04
N GLN A 139 8.35 -1.62 -17.03
CA GLN A 139 7.31 -2.58 -17.42
C GLN A 139 6.13 -2.55 -16.43
N THR A 140 6.43 -2.49 -15.14
CA THR A 140 5.43 -2.42 -14.08
C THR A 140 4.67 -1.09 -14.12
N PHE A 141 5.35 0.01 -14.35
CA PHE A 141 4.73 1.32 -14.54
C PHE A 141 3.79 1.33 -15.77
N ASP A 142 4.25 0.80 -16.90
CA ASP A 142 3.45 0.69 -18.12
C ASP A 142 2.20 -0.19 -17.87
N PHE A 143 2.34 -1.26 -17.13
CA PHE A 143 1.22 -2.11 -16.75
C PHE A 143 0.17 -1.35 -15.95
N TYR A 144 0.57 -0.68 -14.86
CA TYR A 144 -0.37 0.07 -14.03
C TYR A 144 -0.99 1.25 -14.78
N THR A 145 -0.23 1.97 -15.59
CA THR A 145 -0.74 3.17 -16.28
C THR A 145 -1.49 2.87 -17.57
N LYS A 146 -1.01 1.95 -18.41
CA LYS A 146 -1.59 1.67 -19.74
C LYS A 146 -2.66 0.58 -19.70
N ILE A 147 -2.57 -0.37 -18.74
CA ILE A 147 -3.52 -1.48 -18.64
C ILE A 147 -4.50 -1.25 -17.48
N LEU A 148 -4.04 -0.93 -16.29
CA LEU A 148 -4.92 -0.71 -15.14
C LEU A 148 -5.49 0.72 -15.03
N GLY A 149 -5.02 1.66 -15.88
CA GLY A 149 -5.58 3.01 -15.96
C GLY A 149 -5.14 3.96 -14.84
N PHE A 150 -4.09 3.64 -14.10
CA PHE A 150 -3.48 4.58 -13.16
C PHE A 150 -2.93 5.80 -13.89
N LYS A 151 -2.89 6.93 -13.20
CA LYS A 151 -2.35 8.18 -13.75
C LYS A 151 -1.01 8.50 -13.11
N LEU A 152 -0.03 8.86 -13.94
CA LEU A 152 1.22 9.42 -13.43
C LEU A 152 0.91 10.72 -12.69
N THR A 153 1.38 10.83 -11.45
CA THR A 153 1.24 12.04 -10.66
C THR A 153 2.47 12.92 -10.79
N ASP A 154 3.63 12.38 -10.50
CA ASP A 154 4.92 12.99 -10.68
C ASP A 154 6.06 11.95 -10.53
N TYR A 155 7.29 12.41 -10.55
CA TYR A 155 8.44 11.54 -10.34
C TYR A 155 9.61 12.31 -9.72
N ILE A 156 10.39 11.60 -8.92
CA ILE A 156 11.66 12.06 -8.39
C ILE A 156 12.76 11.37 -9.19
N SER A 157 13.76 12.12 -9.65
CA SER A 157 14.90 11.59 -10.39
C SER A 157 16.17 12.07 -9.70
N PHE A 158 16.94 11.13 -9.15
CA PHE A 158 18.23 11.42 -8.55
C PHE A 158 19.34 11.43 -9.61
N ASP A 159 20.52 11.92 -9.26
CA ASP A 159 21.71 11.82 -10.09
C ASP A 159 21.96 10.34 -10.47
N GLY A 160 21.99 10.05 -11.77
CA GLY A 160 22.12 8.68 -12.29
C GLY A 160 20.83 8.10 -12.91
N GLY A 161 19.72 8.81 -12.84
CA GLY A 161 18.45 8.42 -13.47
C GLY A 161 17.57 7.48 -12.65
N ASP A 162 18.07 6.97 -11.53
CA ASP A 162 17.28 6.20 -10.57
C ASP A 162 16.43 7.14 -9.71
N GLY A 163 15.21 6.69 -9.35
CA GLY A 163 14.29 7.51 -8.59
C GLY A 163 12.94 6.81 -8.44
N ALA A 164 11.94 7.54 -7.97
CA ALA A 164 10.61 7.03 -7.72
C ALA A 164 9.57 7.65 -8.66
N TRP A 165 8.67 6.83 -9.19
CA TRP A 165 7.56 7.22 -10.04
C TRP A 165 6.26 7.01 -9.29
N PHE A 166 5.48 8.07 -9.13
CA PHE A 166 4.28 8.13 -8.30
C PHE A 166 3.03 8.09 -9.19
N MET A 167 2.10 7.19 -8.88
CA MET A 167 0.88 7.02 -9.65
C MET A 167 -0.34 6.83 -8.76
N ARG A 168 -1.50 7.25 -9.28
CA ARG A 168 -2.77 7.26 -8.56
C ARG A 168 -3.89 6.56 -9.31
N CYS A 169 -4.83 5.98 -8.58
CA CYS A 169 -6.10 5.46 -9.07
C CYS A 169 -7.32 6.14 -8.40
N ASN A 170 -7.10 7.10 -7.54
CA ASN A 170 -8.10 7.88 -6.82
C ASN A 170 -7.55 9.30 -6.56
N PRO A 171 -8.27 10.20 -5.87
CA PRO A 171 -7.79 11.57 -5.62
C PRO A 171 -6.55 11.70 -4.76
N ARG A 172 -6.08 10.66 -4.06
CA ARG A 172 -4.81 10.70 -3.31
C ARG A 172 -3.66 11.01 -4.27
N HIS A 173 -2.68 11.80 -3.85
CA HIS A 173 -1.51 12.14 -4.66
C HIS A 173 -0.90 10.91 -5.34
N HIS A 174 -0.75 9.84 -4.60
CA HIS A 174 -0.39 8.54 -5.15
C HIS A 174 -0.96 7.41 -4.29
N SER A 175 -1.36 6.35 -4.96
CA SER A 175 -1.78 5.08 -4.34
C SER A 175 -0.64 4.08 -4.36
N MET A 176 0.29 4.26 -5.30
CA MET A 176 1.47 3.43 -5.48
C MET A 176 2.64 4.27 -6.00
N ALA A 177 3.84 3.93 -5.55
CA ALA A 177 5.08 4.42 -6.12
C ALA A 177 5.99 3.24 -6.46
N LEU A 178 6.74 3.37 -7.55
CA LEU A 178 7.72 2.39 -8.00
C LEU A 178 9.11 3.01 -8.01
N SER A 179 10.08 2.34 -7.41
CA SER A 179 11.48 2.74 -7.47
C SER A 179 12.36 1.57 -7.92
N LYS A 180 13.40 1.89 -8.65
CA LYS A 180 14.44 0.91 -8.98
C LYS A 180 15.63 1.14 -8.08
N PHE A 181 16.03 0.07 -7.37
CA PHE A 181 17.23 0.07 -6.54
C PHE A 181 17.89 -1.31 -6.65
N GLY A 182 18.88 -1.40 -7.54
CA GLY A 182 19.50 -2.68 -7.90
C GLY A 182 18.49 -3.66 -8.50
N GLU A 183 18.56 -4.90 -8.07
CA GLU A 183 17.69 -6.01 -8.50
C GLU A 183 16.59 -6.34 -7.45
N ALA A 184 16.37 -5.47 -6.47
CA ALA A 184 15.38 -5.71 -5.42
C ALA A 184 13.97 -5.70 -5.99
N ASN A 185 13.15 -6.66 -5.54
CA ASN A 185 11.72 -6.73 -5.82
C ASN A 185 10.95 -6.92 -4.51
N GLY A 186 10.02 -6.03 -4.20
CA GLY A 186 9.15 -6.12 -3.03
C GLY A 186 8.81 -4.77 -2.42
N MET A 187 8.10 -4.79 -1.31
CA MET A 187 7.63 -3.58 -0.64
C MET A 187 8.74 -2.90 0.15
N HIS A 188 8.96 -1.61 -0.11
CA HIS A 188 9.79 -0.75 0.75
C HIS A 188 8.99 -0.30 1.96
N HIS A 189 7.82 0.32 1.72
CA HIS A 189 6.95 0.76 2.80
C HIS A 189 5.47 0.75 2.43
N ILE A 190 4.65 0.77 3.47
CA ILE A 190 3.23 1.08 3.45
C ILE A 190 3.00 2.37 4.22
N MET A 191 2.21 3.29 3.66
CA MET A 191 1.89 4.57 4.29
C MET A 191 0.47 4.60 4.80
N PHE A 192 0.29 5.13 6.01
CA PHE A 192 -1.00 5.47 6.61
C PHE A 192 -1.12 6.96 6.82
N GLN A 193 -2.13 7.57 6.18
CA GLN A 193 -2.40 8.97 6.41
C GLN A 193 -3.28 9.15 7.66
N VAL A 194 -2.83 10.01 8.56
CA VAL A 194 -3.61 10.48 9.71
C VAL A 194 -4.14 11.90 9.46
N ASP A 195 -5.10 12.32 10.26
CA ASP A 195 -5.89 13.55 10.05
C ASP A 195 -5.11 14.85 10.26
N SER A 196 -4.00 14.81 11.01
CA SER A 196 -3.27 16.03 11.40
C SER A 196 -1.81 15.75 11.73
N ILE A 197 -1.00 16.80 11.70
CA ILE A 197 0.39 16.76 12.16
C ILE A 197 0.45 16.44 13.69
N ASP A 198 -0.54 16.84 14.47
CA ASP A 198 -0.63 16.47 15.89
C ASP A 198 -0.79 14.96 16.07
N SER A 199 -1.49 14.29 15.15
CA SER A 199 -1.62 12.83 15.15
C SER A 199 -0.30 12.15 14.78
N VAL A 200 0.49 12.73 13.87
CA VAL A 200 1.87 12.27 13.59
C VAL A 200 2.75 12.43 14.84
N GLY A 201 2.69 13.59 15.51
CA GLY A 201 3.44 13.84 16.74
C GLY A 201 3.09 12.84 17.87
N ARG A 202 1.79 12.58 18.08
CA ARG A 202 1.34 11.56 19.04
C ARG A 202 1.76 10.15 18.67
N ALA A 203 1.80 9.82 17.36
CA ALA A 203 2.33 8.55 16.90
C ALA A 203 3.82 8.46 17.24
N LEU A 204 4.59 9.50 16.98
CA LEU A 204 6.02 9.57 17.27
C LEU A 204 6.32 9.38 18.75
N ASP A 205 5.53 10.00 19.65
CA ASP A 205 5.64 9.81 21.11
C ASP A 205 5.45 8.33 21.49
N ARG A 206 4.45 7.65 20.90
CA ARG A 206 4.20 6.21 21.16
C ARG A 206 5.30 5.33 20.58
N ILE A 207 5.82 5.65 19.40
CA ILE A 207 6.93 4.95 18.75
C ILE A 207 8.16 5.00 19.68
N ASN A 208 8.51 6.18 20.15
CA ASN A 208 9.63 6.37 21.08
C ASN A 208 9.41 5.62 22.41
N ALA A 209 8.21 5.71 22.99
CA ALA A 209 7.87 5.04 24.24
C ALA A 209 7.91 3.50 24.11
N ALA A 210 7.60 2.97 22.92
CA ALA A 210 7.64 1.54 22.62
C ALA A 210 9.04 1.05 22.20
N GLY A 211 10.02 1.94 22.03
CA GLY A 211 11.37 1.59 21.57
C GLY A 211 11.41 1.06 20.12
N ILE A 212 10.45 1.45 19.28
CA ILE A 212 10.40 1.04 17.87
C ILE A 212 11.47 1.81 17.11
N LYS A 213 12.24 1.11 16.25
CA LYS A 213 13.29 1.71 15.42
C LYS A 213 12.66 2.71 14.43
N ILE A 214 13.07 3.96 14.50
CA ILE A 214 12.80 4.98 13.48
C ILE A 214 13.82 4.74 12.35
N SER A 215 13.32 4.47 11.16
CA SER A 215 14.13 4.26 9.97
C SER A 215 14.39 5.56 9.21
N SER A 216 13.45 6.52 9.28
CA SER A 216 13.63 7.88 8.78
C SER A 216 12.96 8.87 9.71
N THR A 217 13.67 9.94 10.05
CA THR A 217 13.18 10.96 11.01
C THR A 217 11.96 11.70 10.47
N LEU A 218 11.29 12.46 11.35
CA LEU A 218 10.23 13.37 10.93
C LEU A 218 10.76 14.31 9.82
N GLY A 219 10.00 14.43 8.74
CA GLY A 219 10.35 15.23 7.58
C GLY A 219 9.12 15.63 6.76
N LYS A 220 9.36 16.36 5.66
CA LYS A 220 8.33 16.80 4.73
C LYS A 220 8.76 16.57 3.30
N HIS A 221 8.00 15.74 2.57
CA HIS A 221 8.24 15.49 1.16
C HIS A 221 7.98 16.72 0.29
N ILE A 222 8.72 16.82 -0.84
CA ILE A 222 8.58 17.95 -1.76
C ILE A 222 7.45 17.76 -2.76
N ASN A 223 7.14 16.52 -3.13
CA ASN A 223 6.20 16.20 -4.19
C ASN A 223 4.74 16.21 -3.72
N ASP A 224 4.43 15.52 -2.64
CA ASP A 224 3.07 15.36 -2.11
C ASP A 224 2.79 16.20 -0.84
N LEU A 225 3.80 16.92 -0.35
CA LEU A 225 3.79 17.75 0.84
C LEU A 225 3.49 17.00 2.16
N THR A 226 3.52 15.69 2.14
CA THR A 226 3.29 14.86 3.33
C THR A 226 4.35 15.14 4.38
N THR A 227 3.90 15.43 5.61
CA THR A 227 4.76 15.49 6.79
C THR A 227 4.66 14.14 7.50
N SER A 228 5.75 13.38 7.56
CA SER A 228 5.72 11.99 8.00
C SER A 228 6.96 11.55 8.77
N VAL A 229 6.88 10.36 9.35
CA VAL A 229 7.96 9.62 10.00
C VAL A 229 7.91 8.16 9.55
N TYR A 230 9.06 7.51 9.40
CA TYR A 230 9.17 6.11 9.01
C TYR A 230 9.69 5.27 10.17
N ILE A 231 9.11 4.10 10.35
CA ILE A 231 9.49 3.12 11.36
C ILE A 231 9.68 1.74 10.74
N LYS A 232 10.53 0.91 11.32
CA LYS A 232 10.68 -0.48 10.92
C LYS A 232 9.44 -1.30 11.28
N GLY A 233 8.87 -1.92 10.27
CA GLY A 233 7.83 -2.94 10.42
C GLY A 233 8.42 -4.29 10.84
N PRO A 234 7.57 -5.26 11.22
CA PRO A 234 8.03 -6.55 11.77
C PRO A 234 8.78 -7.41 10.75
N ASN A 235 8.58 -7.20 9.46
CA ASN A 235 9.18 -8.00 8.38
C ASN A 235 10.33 -7.29 7.65
N GLY A 236 10.85 -6.20 8.24
CA GLY A 236 12.00 -5.46 7.67
C GLY A 236 11.62 -4.30 6.74
N TRP A 237 10.42 -4.30 6.14
CA TRP A 237 9.90 -3.13 5.41
C TRP A 237 9.45 -2.01 6.36
N ASP A 238 9.29 -0.81 5.84
CA ASP A 238 8.95 0.35 6.66
C ASP A 238 7.42 0.59 6.72
N VAL A 239 7.00 1.24 7.80
CA VAL A 239 5.68 1.86 7.92
C VAL A 239 5.87 3.37 7.99
N GLU A 240 5.22 4.09 7.10
CA GLU A 240 5.16 5.53 7.11
C GLU A 240 3.85 5.99 7.77
N ILE A 241 3.95 6.96 8.68
CA ILE A 241 2.80 7.62 9.30
C ILE A 241 2.89 9.11 8.97
N GLY A 242 1.94 9.62 8.19
CA GLY A 242 2.00 10.97 7.66
C GLY A 242 0.67 11.70 7.65
N ALA A 243 0.74 13.02 7.46
CA ALA A 243 -0.41 13.91 7.35
C ALA A 243 -0.16 14.99 6.28
N GLU A 244 -1.19 15.76 5.96
CA GLU A 244 -1.14 16.92 5.04
C GLU A 244 -0.88 16.55 3.56
N THR A 245 -1.09 15.29 3.17
CA THR A 245 -0.91 14.83 1.79
C THR A 245 -1.85 15.57 0.82
N VAL A 246 -1.29 15.99 -0.31
CA VAL A 246 -2.05 16.63 -1.40
C VAL A 246 -3.06 15.65 -1.99
N ASN A 247 -4.27 16.15 -2.28
CA ASN A 247 -5.29 15.44 -3.06
C ASN A 247 -5.49 16.11 -4.41
N ILE A 248 -5.65 15.31 -5.47
CA ILE A 248 -5.84 15.73 -6.85
C ILE A 248 -7.28 15.41 -7.24
N HIS A 249 -8.11 16.45 -7.32
CA HIS A 249 -9.54 16.33 -7.65
C HIS A 249 -9.85 16.65 -9.10
N ASP A 250 -8.93 17.25 -9.85
CA ASP A 250 -9.08 17.63 -11.24
C ASP A 250 -7.89 17.12 -12.04
N ASP A 251 -8.08 15.96 -12.64
CA ASP A 251 -7.04 15.29 -13.42
C ASP A 251 -6.63 16.06 -14.66
N ASP A 252 -7.55 16.81 -15.26
CA ASP A 252 -7.28 17.57 -16.49
C ASP A 252 -6.38 18.78 -16.23
N LYS A 253 -6.35 19.26 -15.00
CA LYS A 253 -5.48 20.36 -14.57
C LYS A 253 -4.17 19.92 -13.95
N TRP A 254 -4.04 18.64 -13.63
CA TRP A 254 -2.80 18.14 -13.04
C TRP A 254 -1.72 17.93 -14.10
N ILE A 255 -0.59 18.59 -13.91
CA ILE A 255 0.58 18.45 -14.77
C ILE A 255 1.66 17.72 -13.97
N PRO A 256 2.05 16.49 -14.37
CA PRO A 256 3.16 15.78 -13.73
C PRO A 256 4.44 16.60 -13.71
N LYS A 257 5.14 16.58 -12.58
CA LYS A 257 6.40 17.33 -12.37
C LYS A 257 7.54 16.37 -12.11
N GLN A 258 8.73 16.80 -12.48
CA GLN A 258 9.97 16.17 -12.09
C GLN A 258 10.56 16.92 -10.90
N PHE A 259 10.94 16.16 -9.87
CA PHE A 259 11.71 16.65 -8.73
C PHE A 259 13.11 16.02 -8.75
N VAL A 260 14.09 16.72 -8.21
CA VAL A 260 15.49 16.25 -8.09
C VAL A 260 15.87 15.94 -6.64
N GLU A 261 14.97 16.26 -5.72
CA GLU A 261 15.10 15.99 -4.28
C GLU A 261 13.82 15.33 -3.79
N GLY A 262 13.89 14.53 -2.74
CA GLY A 262 12.73 13.85 -2.14
C GLY A 262 12.01 14.71 -1.11
N ASP A 263 12.75 15.62 -0.45
CA ASP A 263 12.27 16.27 0.77
C ASP A 263 12.50 17.77 0.75
N ILE A 264 11.61 18.52 1.38
CA ILE A 264 11.81 19.94 1.70
C ILE A 264 12.72 20.06 2.93
N TRP A 265 12.54 19.15 3.90
CA TRP A 265 13.36 19.05 5.11
C TRP A 265 13.14 17.71 5.81
N GLY A 266 14.06 17.30 6.65
CA GLY A 266 13.96 16.10 7.49
C GLY A 266 14.22 14.81 6.74
N HIS A 267 13.51 13.74 7.08
CA HIS A 267 13.62 12.37 6.57
C HIS A 267 15.06 11.83 6.52
N HIS A 268 15.86 12.20 7.55
CA HIS A 268 17.20 11.66 7.66
C HIS A 268 17.17 10.14 7.88
N GLY A 269 17.93 9.41 7.06
CA GLY A 269 17.98 7.94 7.09
C GLY A 269 17.14 7.25 6.00
N ILE A 270 16.36 7.98 5.18
CA ILE A 270 15.49 7.34 4.18
C ILE A 270 16.28 6.53 3.15
N MET A 271 17.42 7.06 2.68
CA MET A 271 18.25 6.33 1.71
C MET A 271 18.96 5.12 2.35
N ASP A 272 19.33 5.22 3.63
CA ASP A 272 19.87 4.09 4.38
C ASP A 272 18.79 3.00 4.55
N SER A 273 17.53 3.39 4.79
CA SER A 273 16.41 2.45 4.85
C SER A 273 16.15 1.79 3.50
N VAL A 274 16.16 2.54 2.40
CA VAL A 274 16.03 1.95 1.05
C VAL A 274 17.12 0.92 0.80
N ALA A 275 18.36 1.20 1.16
CA ALA A 275 19.47 0.27 1.01
C ALA A 275 19.32 -0.99 1.89
N GLU A 276 18.90 -0.81 3.15
CA GLU A 276 18.65 -1.91 4.11
C GLU A 276 17.53 -2.84 3.60
N VAL A 277 16.37 -2.29 3.24
CA VAL A 277 15.23 -3.06 2.71
C VAL A 277 15.61 -3.76 1.40
N SER A 278 16.34 -3.10 0.53
CA SER A 278 16.79 -3.66 -0.74
C SER A 278 17.72 -4.86 -0.54
N ALA A 279 18.64 -4.78 0.41
CA ALA A 279 19.54 -5.89 0.76
C ALA A 279 18.76 -7.08 1.34
N ASP A 280 17.79 -6.83 2.22
CA ASP A 280 16.93 -7.85 2.80
C ASP A 280 16.09 -8.57 1.73
N LEU A 281 15.52 -7.84 0.78
CA LEU A 281 14.76 -8.41 -0.33
C LEU A 281 15.65 -9.29 -1.23
N ALA A 282 16.84 -8.80 -1.59
CA ALA A 282 17.78 -9.55 -2.41
C ALA A 282 18.28 -10.85 -1.73
N ALA A 283 18.45 -10.84 -0.41
CA ALA A 283 18.82 -12.03 0.38
C ALA A 283 17.72 -13.09 0.34
N LYS A 284 16.45 -12.70 0.53
CA LYS A 284 15.27 -13.59 0.51
C LYS A 284 15.06 -14.23 -0.86
N ASP A 285 15.26 -13.48 -1.96
CA ASP A 285 15.18 -14.01 -3.32
C ASP A 285 16.22 -15.10 -3.61
N ASN A 286 17.38 -15.04 -2.98
CA ASN A 286 18.43 -16.05 -3.11
C ASN A 286 18.15 -17.31 -2.31
N ASP A 287 17.56 -17.21 -1.12
CA ASP A 287 17.19 -18.35 -0.28
C ASP A 287 16.04 -19.16 -0.88
N GLY A 288 15.11 -18.54 -1.61
CA GLY A 288 14.01 -19.21 -2.31
C GLY A 288 14.42 -19.95 -3.60
N LYS A 289 15.67 -19.79 -4.05
CA LYS A 289 16.20 -20.45 -5.27
C LYS A 289 17.10 -21.65 -4.97
N ASN A 290 17.36 -21.98 -3.73
CA ASN A 290 18.12 -23.16 -3.26
C ASN A 290 17.17 -24.20 -2.67
#